data_0e2ce385db4eeaed11f71be3a085e108
#
_entry.id   0e2ce385db4eeaed11f71be3a085e108
#
_cell.length_a   1.000
_cell.length_b   1.000
_cell.length_c   1.000
_cell.angle_alpha   90.00
_cell.angle_beta   90.00
_cell.angle_gamma   90.00
#
_symmetry.space_group_name_H-M   'P 1'
#
loop_
_entity.id
_entity.type
_entity.pdbx_description
1 polymer ?
#
loop_
_entity_poly.entity_id
_entity_poly.type
_entity_poly.pdbx_seq_one_letter_code
_entity_poly.pdbx_strand_id
1 'polypeptide(L)'
;MQYTRYAKGMLYGWHNDAGLSTQYKPVANGNRMEGLGQDFVNENIEMVRKLSFSLQLSHPDDYEGGNVQLLDEAGKSYITPRQRGTIVLFDSRTQHRVLKVTKGVRKSIVGWTVGPRWK
;
A
#
# COMPACT_ATOMS: atom_id res chain seq x y z
N MET A 1 -8.80 -1.79 -0.42
CA MET A 1 -8.23 -1.65 0.94
C MET A 1 -8.17 -3.01 1.61
N GLN A 2 -7.15 -3.20 2.39
CA GLN A 2 -6.91 -4.46 3.06
C GLN A 2 -6.56 -4.21 4.54
N TYR A 3 -7.28 -4.86 5.43
CA TYR A 3 -6.93 -4.88 6.84
C TYR A 3 -5.80 -5.87 7.05
N THR A 4 -4.75 -5.45 7.74
CA THR A 4 -3.61 -6.31 8.05
C THR A 4 -3.42 -6.44 9.56
N ARG A 5 -3.00 -7.63 9.97
CA ARG A 5 -2.74 -7.94 11.36
C ARG A 5 -1.43 -8.71 11.46
N TYR A 6 -0.46 -8.13 12.15
CA TYR A 6 0.84 -8.76 12.40
C TYR A 6 0.95 -9.12 13.86
N ALA A 7 0.95 -10.41 14.15
CA ALA A 7 1.16 -10.95 15.48
C ALA A 7 2.63 -11.26 15.71
N LYS A 8 2.98 -11.65 16.94
CA LYS A 8 4.34 -12.03 17.31
C LYS A 8 4.95 -13.00 16.30
N GLY A 9 6.13 -12.68 15.82
CA GLY A 9 6.87 -13.48 14.85
C GLY A 9 6.59 -13.14 13.39
N MET A 10 5.55 -12.38 13.11
CA MET A 10 5.20 -12.02 11.73
C MET A 10 6.03 -10.84 11.25
N LEU A 11 6.37 -10.89 9.98
CA LEU A 11 7.13 -9.85 9.29
C LEU A 11 6.77 -9.85 7.81
N TYR A 12 7.18 -8.84 7.11
CA TYR A 12 7.10 -8.79 5.65
C TYR A 12 8.41 -8.22 5.11
N GLY A 13 9.11 -8.99 4.31
CA GLY A 13 10.41 -8.60 3.78
C GLY A 13 10.35 -7.45 2.78
N TRP A 14 11.51 -6.99 2.34
CA TRP A 14 11.59 -5.92 1.35
C TRP A 14 10.82 -6.28 0.08
N HIS A 15 9.94 -5.39 -0.32
CA HIS A 15 9.12 -5.53 -1.52
C HIS A 15 8.65 -4.16 -1.99
N ASN A 16 8.13 -4.11 -3.20
CA ASN A 16 7.36 -2.96 -3.67
C ASN A 16 5.95 -3.42 -4.05
N ASP A 17 5.06 -2.49 -4.23
CA ASP A 17 3.66 -2.77 -4.54
C ASP A 17 3.33 -2.60 -6.02
N ALA A 18 4.30 -2.20 -6.84
CA ALA A 18 4.08 -1.79 -8.22
C ALA A 18 3.90 -2.95 -9.20
N GLY A 19 3.93 -4.18 -8.72
CA GLY A 19 3.66 -5.36 -9.56
C GLY A 19 2.35 -5.18 -10.31
N LEU A 20 2.26 -5.84 -11.46
CA LEU A 20 1.03 -5.90 -12.22
C LEU A 20 -0.10 -6.35 -11.31
N SER A 21 -0.82 -5.39 -10.79
CA SER A 21 -2.13 -5.76 -10.30
C SER A 21 -2.94 -6.08 -11.54
N THR A 22 -3.47 -7.25 -11.55
CA THR A 22 -4.52 -7.71 -12.42
C THR A 22 -5.25 -6.57 -13.15
N GLN A 23 -5.55 -6.83 -14.39
CA GLN A 23 -6.40 -6.01 -15.21
C GLN A 23 -7.62 -5.54 -14.43
N TYR A 24 -7.55 -4.36 -13.86
CA TYR A 24 -8.74 -3.69 -13.43
C TYR A 24 -9.44 -3.20 -14.68
N LYS A 25 -10.43 -3.95 -15.11
CA LYS A 25 -11.37 -3.36 -16.04
C LYS A 25 -12.15 -2.31 -15.30
N PRO A 26 -12.16 -1.06 -15.75
CA PRO A 26 -13.08 -0.09 -15.22
C PRO A 26 -14.47 -0.68 -15.24
N VAL A 27 -15.23 -0.50 -14.18
CA VAL A 27 -16.57 -1.07 -14.09
C VAL A 27 -17.42 -0.49 -15.21
N ALA A 28 -17.82 -1.35 -16.13
CA ALA A 28 -18.51 -0.93 -17.35
C ALA A 28 -20.00 -0.62 -17.13
N ASN A 29 -20.46 -0.44 -15.93
CA ASN A 29 -21.87 -0.11 -15.70
C ASN A 29 -22.16 1.39 -15.74
N GLY A 30 -21.35 2.15 -16.42
CA GLY A 30 -21.62 3.50 -16.82
C GLY A 30 -21.54 4.56 -15.73
N ASN A 31 -22.08 4.34 -14.60
CA ASN A 31 -22.29 5.40 -13.61
C ASN A 31 -21.00 5.95 -13.01
N ARG A 32 -19.96 5.16 -12.97
CA ARG A 32 -18.69 5.57 -12.37
C ARG A 32 -17.70 6.07 -13.39
N MET A 33 -17.97 5.80 -14.66
CA MET A 33 -17.01 6.07 -15.71
C MET A 33 -17.49 7.18 -16.66
N GLU A 34 -18.58 7.83 -16.36
CA GLU A 34 -19.16 8.86 -17.21
C GLU A 34 -18.18 9.99 -17.54
N GLY A 35 -17.33 10.35 -16.60
CA GLY A 35 -16.35 11.41 -16.82
C GLY A 35 -15.08 10.98 -17.54
N LEU A 36 -14.91 9.69 -17.79
CA LEU A 36 -13.67 9.14 -18.36
C LEU A 36 -13.74 8.86 -19.85
N GLY A 37 -14.92 9.00 -20.43
CA GLY A 37 -15.12 8.77 -21.84
C GLY A 37 -15.15 7.30 -22.24
N GLN A 38 -15.70 7.07 -23.41
CA GLN A 38 -15.90 5.74 -23.96
C GLN A 38 -14.59 5.03 -24.24
N ASP A 39 -13.58 5.76 -24.66
CA ASP A 39 -12.28 5.20 -25.03
C ASP A 39 -11.58 4.57 -23.84
N PHE A 40 -11.70 5.16 -22.68
CA PHE A 40 -11.10 4.60 -21.47
C PHE A 40 -11.74 3.26 -21.08
N VAL A 41 -13.04 3.14 -21.28
CA VAL A 41 -13.79 1.91 -20.95
C VAL A 41 -13.50 0.79 -21.95
N ASN A 42 -13.37 1.14 -23.23
CA ASN A 42 -13.22 0.18 -24.31
C ASN A 42 -11.79 -0.29 -24.53
N GLU A 43 -10.82 0.49 -24.12
CA GLU A 43 -9.42 0.08 -24.21
C GLU A 43 -9.11 -0.83 -23.02
N ASN A 44 -8.51 -1.97 -23.29
CA ASN A 44 -7.95 -2.83 -22.25
C ASN A 44 -6.71 -2.16 -21.67
N ILE A 45 -6.94 -1.07 -20.95
CA ILE A 45 -5.84 -0.35 -20.29
C ILE A 45 -5.34 -1.18 -19.13
N GLU A 46 -4.08 -1.51 -19.19
CA GLU A 46 -3.40 -2.19 -18.12
C GLU A 46 -3.21 -1.23 -16.95
N MET A 47 -3.83 -1.53 -15.83
CA MET A 47 -3.76 -0.69 -14.64
C MET A 47 -2.70 -1.22 -13.70
N VAL A 48 -1.96 -0.30 -13.12
CA VAL A 48 -0.93 -0.61 -12.12
C VAL A 48 -1.18 0.16 -10.85
N ARG A 49 -0.69 -0.37 -9.74
CA ARG A 49 -0.71 0.36 -8.48
C ARG A 49 0.27 1.53 -8.56
N LYS A 50 -0.19 2.72 -8.24
CA LYS A 50 0.60 3.95 -8.32
C LYS A 50 0.99 4.52 -6.98
N LEU A 51 0.03 4.63 -6.09
CA LEU A 51 0.27 5.10 -4.74
C LEU A 51 -0.20 4.05 -3.76
N SER A 52 0.61 3.86 -2.74
CA SER A 52 0.30 2.99 -1.62
C SER A 52 0.06 3.83 -0.38
N PHE A 53 -0.81 3.38 0.49
CA PHE A 53 -0.97 3.98 1.80
C PHE A 53 -1.08 2.93 2.88
N SER A 54 -0.68 3.33 4.08
CA SER A 54 -0.82 2.53 5.28
C SER A 54 -1.39 3.41 6.37
N LEU A 55 -2.51 2.99 6.95
CA LEU A 55 -3.12 3.65 8.10
C LEU A 55 -2.84 2.83 9.35
N GLN A 56 -2.17 3.43 10.31
CA GLN A 56 -1.84 2.80 11.58
C GLN A 56 -3.07 2.77 12.49
N LEU A 57 -3.53 1.58 12.84
CA LEU A 57 -4.69 1.41 13.72
C LEU A 57 -4.31 1.10 15.17
N SER A 58 -3.14 0.51 15.39
CA SER A 58 -2.68 0.16 16.73
C SER A 58 -2.05 1.35 17.43
N HIS A 59 -2.25 1.42 18.74
CA HIS A 59 -1.48 2.31 19.58
C HIS A 59 -0.03 1.82 19.63
N PRO A 60 0.98 2.72 19.68
CA PRO A 60 2.39 2.28 19.72
C PRO A 60 2.72 1.35 20.89
N ASP A 61 1.99 1.46 21.98
CA ASP A 61 2.21 0.64 23.16
C ASP A 61 1.61 -0.77 23.07
N ASP A 62 0.81 -1.03 22.03
CA ASP A 62 0.13 -2.32 21.85
C ASP A 62 1.06 -3.40 21.30
N TYR A 63 2.24 -3.03 20.82
CA TYR A 63 3.17 -3.99 20.22
C TYR A 63 4.61 -3.49 20.28
N GLU A 64 5.53 -4.44 20.20
CA GLU A 64 6.96 -4.18 20.09
C GLU A 64 7.48 -4.74 18.77
N GLY A 65 8.50 -4.10 18.22
CA GLY A 65 8.95 -4.41 16.85
C GLY A 65 7.96 -3.90 15.82
N GLY A 66 7.87 -4.57 14.70
CA GLY A 66 6.86 -4.27 13.69
C GLY A 66 6.98 -2.92 13.01
N ASN A 67 8.14 -2.27 13.08
CA ASN A 67 8.35 -1.00 12.39
C ASN A 67 8.22 -1.16 10.88
N VAL A 68 7.62 -0.18 10.25
CA VAL A 68 7.58 -0.08 8.79
C VAL A 68 8.74 0.77 8.33
N GLN A 69 9.55 0.21 7.46
CA GLN A 69 10.69 0.91 6.86
C GLN A 69 10.45 1.15 5.38
N LEU A 70 10.78 2.35 4.94
CA LEU A 70 10.79 2.74 3.53
C LEU A 70 12.23 3.00 3.09
N LEU A 71 12.52 2.68 1.84
CA LEU A 71 13.83 2.89 1.24
C LEU A 71 13.73 3.99 0.19
N ASP A 72 14.56 5.03 0.30
CA ASP A 72 14.56 6.08 -0.70
C ASP A 72 15.42 5.72 -1.92
N GLU A 73 15.44 6.61 -2.92
CA GLU A 73 16.18 6.38 -4.15
C GLU A 73 17.69 6.29 -3.93
N ALA A 74 18.18 6.91 -2.88
CA ALA A 74 19.61 6.87 -2.53
C ALA A 74 19.98 5.63 -1.71
N GLY A 75 19.03 4.75 -1.43
CA GLY A 75 19.26 3.56 -0.63
C GLY A 75 19.22 3.78 0.87
N LYS A 76 18.80 4.95 1.31
CA LYS A 76 18.63 5.25 2.73
C LYS A 76 17.26 4.83 3.21
N SER A 77 17.21 4.16 4.35
CA SER A 77 15.97 3.72 4.94
C SER A 77 15.51 4.65 6.06
N TYR A 78 14.20 4.76 6.22
CA TYR A 78 13.62 5.42 7.38
C TYR A 78 12.43 4.64 7.91
N ILE A 79 12.21 4.86 9.22
CA ILE A 79 11.11 4.23 9.94
C ILE A 79 9.93 5.21 9.92
N THR A 80 8.76 4.72 9.58
CA THR A 80 7.55 5.53 9.59
C THR A 80 7.10 5.79 11.02
N PRO A 81 6.38 6.90 11.26
CA PRO A 81 5.80 7.16 12.59
C PRO A 81 4.87 6.04 13.04
N ARG A 82 4.86 5.77 14.33
CA ARG A 82 4.07 4.69 14.93
C ARG A 82 2.77 5.17 15.55
N GLN A 83 2.50 6.46 15.53
CA GLN A 83 1.31 7.01 16.18
C GLN A 83 0.04 6.48 15.53
N ARG A 84 -0.91 6.13 16.38
CA ARG A 84 -2.23 5.70 15.93
C ARG A 84 -2.90 6.78 15.09
N GLY A 85 -3.48 6.36 13.98
CA GLY A 85 -4.13 7.28 13.04
C GLY A 85 -3.20 7.88 12.00
N THR A 86 -1.90 7.58 12.05
CA THR A 86 -0.95 8.05 11.04
C THR A 86 -1.23 7.38 9.71
N ILE A 87 -1.35 8.19 8.67
CA ILE A 87 -1.40 7.71 7.29
C ILE A 87 -0.06 7.99 6.64
N VAL A 88 0.55 6.96 6.09
CA VAL A 88 1.78 7.08 5.32
C VAL A 88 1.43 6.84 3.86
N LEU A 89 1.77 7.81 3.02
CA LEU A 89 1.58 7.72 1.58
C LEU A 89 2.93 7.61 0.90
N PHE A 90 3.05 6.68 -0.03
CA PHE A 90 4.29 6.50 -0.78
C PHE A 90 4.00 5.96 -2.17
N ASP A 91 4.94 6.22 -3.08
CA ASP A 91 4.90 5.66 -4.43
C ASP A 91 4.94 4.13 -4.34
N SER A 92 4.06 3.44 -5.05
CA SER A 92 4.00 1.98 -5.00
C SER A 92 5.28 1.29 -5.44
N ARG A 93 6.17 1.99 -6.15
CA ARG A 93 7.49 1.48 -6.54
C ARG A 93 8.52 1.53 -5.41
N THR A 94 8.20 2.21 -4.32
CA THR A 94 9.09 2.33 -3.16
C THR A 94 9.26 0.97 -2.49
N GLN A 95 10.53 0.59 -2.27
CA GLN A 95 10.83 -0.59 -1.47
C GLN A 95 10.48 -0.34 -0.01
N HIS A 96 9.79 -1.27 0.58
CA HIS A 96 9.39 -1.16 1.98
C HIS A 96 9.29 -2.53 2.63
N ARG A 97 9.32 -2.56 3.94
CA ARG A 97 9.19 -3.80 4.72
C ARG A 97 8.53 -3.53 6.06
N VAL A 98 8.02 -4.59 6.66
CA VAL A 98 7.56 -4.60 8.05
C VAL A 98 8.49 -5.49 8.85
N LEU A 99 9.16 -4.92 9.84
CA LEU A 99 10.06 -5.66 10.70
C LEU A 99 9.26 -6.59 11.62
N LYS A 100 9.92 -7.64 12.09
CA LYS A 100 9.27 -8.64 12.94
C LYS A 100 8.62 -8.01 14.15
N VAL A 101 7.38 -8.36 14.40
CA VAL A 101 6.69 -8.06 15.67
C VAL A 101 7.22 -9.01 16.72
N THR A 102 7.76 -8.46 17.79
CA THR A 102 8.35 -9.26 18.87
C THR A 102 7.41 -9.45 20.05
N LYS A 103 6.40 -8.59 20.17
CA LYS A 103 5.39 -8.66 21.23
C LYS A 103 4.13 -7.96 20.78
N GLY A 104 2.99 -8.47 21.18
CA GLY A 104 1.70 -7.85 20.87
C GLY A 104 1.25 -8.05 19.44
N VAL A 105 0.38 -7.17 18.99
CA VAL A 105 -0.23 -7.23 17.67
C VAL A 105 -0.26 -5.85 17.05
N ARG A 106 0.22 -5.74 15.82
CA ARG A 106 0.12 -4.52 15.01
C ARG A 106 -1.02 -4.67 14.02
N LYS A 107 -1.88 -3.67 13.98
CA LYS A 107 -3.02 -3.62 13.05
C LYS A 107 -2.93 -2.38 12.18
N SER A 108 -3.22 -2.56 10.90
CA SER A 108 -3.23 -1.44 9.96
C SER A 108 -4.21 -1.70 8.82
N ILE A 109 -4.55 -0.64 8.11
CA ILE A 109 -5.26 -0.72 6.84
C ILE A 109 -4.30 -0.27 5.77
N VAL A 110 -4.14 -1.09 4.75
CA VAL A 110 -3.33 -0.74 3.58
C VAL A 110 -4.22 -0.65 2.36
N GLY A 111 -3.82 0.17 1.42
CA GLY A 111 -4.55 0.30 0.18
C GLY A 111 -3.70 0.93 -0.89
N TRP A 112 -4.26 0.95 -2.08
CA TRP A 112 -3.56 1.42 -3.26
C TRP A 112 -4.49 2.22 -4.14
N THR A 113 -3.94 3.22 -4.81
CA THR A 113 -4.58 3.82 -5.96
C THR A 113 -3.99 3.19 -7.21
N VAL A 114 -4.83 2.98 -8.20
CA VAL A 114 -4.41 2.39 -9.48
C VAL A 114 -4.56 3.42 -10.59
N GLY A 115 -3.78 3.24 -11.64
CA GLY A 115 -3.84 4.08 -12.82
C GLY A 115 -3.10 3.43 -13.99
N PRO A 116 -3.09 4.05 -15.16
CA PRO A 116 -2.33 3.55 -16.28
C PRO A 116 -0.85 3.45 -15.95
N ARG A 117 -0.14 2.59 -16.65
CA ARG A 117 1.30 2.44 -16.46
C ARG A 117 2.03 3.78 -16.49
N TRP A 118 3.08 3.87 -15.71
CA TRP A 118 4.00 5.01 -15.75
C TRP A 118 4.59 5.13 -17.16
N LYS A 119 4.61 6.32 -17.65
CA LYS A 119 5.24 6.62 -18.92
C LYS A 119 6.72 6.90 -18.77
#